data_3aa8f7d2b71ebfbb1dadd6236a5be076
#
_entry.id   3aa8f7d2b71ebfbb1dadd6236a5be076
#
_cell.length_a   1.000
_cell.length_b   1.000
_cell.length_c   1.000
_cell.angle_alpha   90.00
_cell.angle_beta   90.00
_cell.angle_gamma   90.00
#
_symmetry.space_group_name_H-M   'P 1'
#
loop_
_entity.id
_entity.type
_entity.pdbx_description
1 polymer ?
#
loop_
_entity_poly.entity_id
_entity_poly.type
_entity_poly.pdbx_seq_one_letter_code
_entity_poly.pdbx_strand_id
1 'polypeptide(L)'
;MLKRRSFGSIPSGVIIALSMLLLLVLTLSLAACASPAPASISVITPTPTTAPTLTPTQNSKPSGPIDAKWIEAQVVGDTVSIPVSEIESDWNTRFKVQAADGDISAMAYILNGVIYVRADICPPCRSQGFTLTGNILDCDSCHTKFKASTGEGVSGACVNYPKASVSYTITDGNVVMSRADLVTAYQNTLKPG
;
A
#
# COMPACT_ATOMS: atom_id res chain seq x y z
N MET A 1 -25.09 12.19 47.05
CA MET A 1 -25.20 13.63 46.82
C MET A 1 -24.78 13.93 45.38
N LEU A 2 -25.76 14.05 44.47
CA LEU A 2 -25.50 14.40 43.05
C LEU A 2 -25.48 15.90 42.89
N LYS A 3 -24.37 16.46 42.46
CA LYS A 3 -24.18 17.90 42.18
C LYS A 3 -24.75 18.21 40.81
N ARG A 4 -25.92 18.86 40.74
CA ARG A 4 -26.51 19.39 39.49
C ARG A 4 -25.63 20.52 38.96
N ARG A 5 -25.09 20.37 37.76
CA ARG A 5 -24.45 21.46 37.02
C ARG A 5 -25.56 22.30 36.36
N SER A 6 -25.63 23.56 36.73
CA SER A 6 -26.51 24.56 36.14
C SER A 6 -25.99 24.90 34.73
N PHE A 7 -26.82 24.69 33.72
CA PHE A 7 -26.58 25.17 32.37
C PHE A 7 -26.88 26.67 32.32
N GLY A 8 -25.86 27.48 32.08
CA GLY A 8 -26.02 28.93 31.91
C GLY A 8 -26.83 29.23 30.65
N SER A 9 -27.85 30.08 30.84
CA SER A 9 -28.75 30.57 29.80
C SER A 9 -27.98 31.46 28.84
N ILE A 10 -27.96 31.11 27.55
CA ILE A 10 -27.30 31.93 26.49
C ILE A 10 -28.22 33.16 26.23
N PRO A 11 -27.72 34.41 26.27
CA PRO A 11 -28.55 35.56 26.04
C PRO A 11 -29.07 35.64 24.61
N SER A 12 -30.37 35.87 24.45
CA SER A 12 -31.11 35.86 23.16
C SER A 12 -30.48 36.72 22.06
N GLY A 13 -29.72 37.74 22.43
CA GLY A 13 -29.01 38.60 21.47
C GLY A 13 -27.90 37.89 20.67
N VAL A 14 -27.24 36.87 21.26
CA VAL A 14 -26.16 36.13 20.59
C VAL A 14 -26.71 35.22 19.51
N ILE A 15 -27.90 34.64 19.73
CA ILE A 15 -28.57 33.77 18.77
C ILE A 15 -28.99 34.54 17.52
N ILE A 16 -29.50 35.76 17.66
CA ILE A 16 -29.93 36.60 16.55
C ILE A 16 -28.75 37.04 15.70
N ALA A 17 -27.61 37.39 16.32
CA ALA A 17 -26.38 37.78 15.60
C ALA A 17 -25.78 36.61 14.79
N LEU A 18 -25.80 35.40 15.33
CA LEU A 18 -25.33 34.21 14.59
C LEU A 18 -26.24 33.87 13.41
N SER A 19 -27.57 34.02 13.56
CA SER A 19 -28.53 33.75 12.47
C SER A 19 -28.40 34.73 11.33
N MET A 20 -28.14 36.04 11.58
CA MET A 20 -27.93 37.03 10.55
C MET A 20 -26.59 36.82 9.79
N LEU A 21 -25.53 36.36 10.49
CA LEU A 21 -24.24 36.06 9.86
C LEU A 21 -24.35 34.84 8.93
N LEU A 22 -25.12 33.83 9.33
CA LEU A 22 -25.35 32.63 8.51
C LEU A 22 -26.16 32.94 7.23
N LEU A 23 -27.14 33.81 7.30
CA LEU A 23 -27.94 34.26 6.15
C LEU A 23 -27.12 35.13 5.15
N LEU A 24 -26.18 35.92 5.65
CA LEU A 24 -25.32 36.76 4.78
C LEU A 24 -24.31 35.93 3.97
N VAL A 25 -23.84 34.79 4.53
CA VAL A 25 -22.92 33.87 3.83
C VAL A 25 -23.65 33.06 2.74
N LEU A 26 -24.95 32.81 2.92
CA LEU A 26 -25.74 32.02 1.97
C LEU A 26 -26.15 32.78 0.69
N THR A 27 -26.13 34.15 0.71
CA THR A 27 -26.54 34.95 -0.44
C THR A 27 -25.41 35.33 -1.41
N LEU A 28 -24.16 35.01 -1.10
CA LEU A 28 -22.99 35.29 -1.99
C LEU A 28 -22.62 34.16 -2.94
N SER A 29 -23.34 33.03 -2.96
CA SER A 29 -22.96 31.83 -3.73
C SER A 29 -23.73 31.63 -5.05
N LEU A 30 -24.45 32.63 -5.55
CA LEU A 30 -25.20 32.53 -6.81
C LEU A 30 -24.70 33.52 -7.89
N ALA A 31 -23.47 33.34 -8.33
CA ALA A 31 -23.05 33.94 -9.60
C ALA A 31 -21.89 33.14 -10.19
N ALA A 32 -22.18 32.35 -11.22
CA ALA A 32 -21.39 31.95 -12.35
C ALA A 32 -21.62 30.46 -12.74
N CYS A 33 -22.80 30.17 -13.30
CA CYS A 33 -22.93 29.04 -14.25
C CYS A 33 -22.45 29.54 -15.60
N ALA A 34 -21.13 29.48 -15.86
CA ALA A 34 -20.60 29.39 -17.21
C ALA A 34 -20.35 27.91 -17.50
N SER A 35 -21.20 27.30 -18.32
CA SER A 35 -20.97 25.97 -18.89
C SER A 35 -19.72 25.98 -19.75
N PRO A 36 -18.66 25.23 -19.43
CA PRO A 36 -17.67 24.91 -20.43
C PRO A 36 -18.22 23.79 -21.31
N ALA A 37 -18.03 23.92 -22.61
CA ALA A 37 -18.33 22.92 -23.64
C ALA A 37 -17.71 21.56 -23.28
N PRO A 38 -18.30 20.44 -23.71
CA PRO A 38 -17.77 19.12 -23.45
C PRO A 38 -16.40 18.98 -24.11
N ALA A 39 -15.33 19.07 -23.32
CA ALA A 39 -14.04 18.63 -23.76
C ALA A 39 -14.12 17.11 -23.96
N SER A 40 -13.84 16.67 -25.18
CA SER A 40 -13.73 15.25 -25.54
C SER A 40 -12.74 14.60 -24.58
N ILE A 41 -13.26 13.81 -23.66
CA ILE A 41 -12.45 12.95 -22.81
C ILE A 41 -11.88 11.87 -23.72
N SER A 42 -10.63 12.06 -24.17
CA SER A 42 -9.85 10.96 -24.72
C SER A 42 -9.73 9.94 -23.59
N VAL A 43 -10.45 8.83 -23.73
CA VAL A 43 -10.27 7.64 -22.89
C VAL A 43 -8.83 7.18 -23.12
N ILE A 44 -7.94 7.56 -22.22
CA ILE A 44 -6.60 6.99 -22.18
C ILE A 44 -6.82 5.59 -21.62
N THR A 45 -6.93 4.61 -22.52
CA THR A 45 -6.80 3.20 -22.17
C THR A 45 -5.49 3.08 -21.40
N PRO A 46 -5.46 2.56 -20.15
CA PRO A 46 -4.20 2.35 -19.46
C PRO A 46 -3.39 1.37 -20.30
N THR A 47 -2.38 1.89 -20.99
CA THR A 47 -1.34 1.07 -21.59
C THR A 47 -0.76 0.24 -20.46
N PRO A 48 -0.65 -1.11 -20.59
CA PRO A 48 -0.01 -1.91 -19.59
C PRO A 48 1.40 -1.33 -19.40
N THR A 49 1.65 -0.76 -18.22
CA THR A 49 2.97 -0.28 -17.82
C THR A 49 3.88 -1.50 -17.84
N THR A 50 4.73 -1.58 -18.85
CA THR A 50 5.75 -2.60 -18.96
C THR A 50 6.63 -2.44 -17.72
N ALA A 51 6.59 -3.42 -16.82
CA ALA A 51 7.50 -3.45 -15.68
C ALA A 51 8.93 -3.30 -16.19
N PRO A 52 9.75 -2.40 -15.63
CA PRO A 52 11.11 -2.22 -16.10
C PRO A 52 11.87 -3.54 -15.97
N THR A 53 12.35 -4.06 -17.09
CA THR A 53 13.21 -5.24 -17.13
C THR A 53 14.57 -4.83 -16.60
N LEU A 54 15.01 -5.42 -15.51
CA LEU A 54 16.34 -5.22 -14.97
C LEU A 54 17.39 -5.79 -15.94
N THR A 55 18.42 -5.02 -16.24
CA THR A 55 19.62 -5.58 -16.87
C THR A 55 20.38 -6.29 -15.75
N PRO A 56 20.52 -7.63 -15.77
CA PRO A 56 21.10 -8.34 -14.64
C PRO A 56 22.57 -8.01 -14.48
N THR A 57 22.94 -7.38 -13.39
CA THR A 57 24.28 -7.55 -12.83
C THR A 57 24.32 -8.99 -12.31
N GLN A 58 25.20 -9.80 -12.86
CA GLN A 58 25.23 -11.27 -12.77
C GLN A 58 25.37 -11.80 -11.33
N ASN A 59 24.31 -11.81 -10.57
CA ASN A 59 24.18 -12.75 -9.47
C ASN A 59 23.29 -13.90 -9.96
N SER A 60 23.85 -15.09 -10.13
CA SER A 60 23.09 -16.27 -10.52
C SER A 60 22.03 -16.54 -9.45
N LYS A 61 20.78 -16.72 -9.88
CA LYS A 61 19.68 -17.07 -8.95
C LYS A 61 20.09 -18.27 -8.09
N PRO A 62 19.91 -18.21 -6.76
CA PRO A 62 20.14 -19.36 -5.87
C PRO A 62 19.29 -20.56 -6.29
N SER A 63 19.89 -21.75 -6.24
CA SER A 63 19.23 -23.00 -6.57
C SER A 63 18.58 -23.62 -5.33
N GLY A 64 17.43 -23.11 -4.88
CA GLY A 64 16.77 -23.64 -3.70
C GLY A 64 15.82 -22.64 -3.06
N PRO A 65 15.32 -22.96 -1.86
CA PRO A 65 14.53 -22.00 -1.07
C PRO A 65 15.36 -20.76 -0.71
N ILE A 66 14.76 -19.59 -0.82
CA ILE A 66 15.38 -18.30 -0.53
C ILE A 66 14.57 -17.62 0.58
N ASP A 67 15.13 -17.60 1.77
CA ASP A 67 14.51 -16.96 2.91
C ASP A 67 14.52 -15.44 2.75
N ALA A 68 13.46 -14.77 3.23
CA ALA A 68 13.37 -13.32 3.13
C ALA A 68 14.29 -12.64 4.16
N LYS A 69 15.15 -11.73 3.69
CA LYS A 69 16.04 -10.94 4.53
C LYS A 69 15.47 -9.56 4.81
N TRP A 70 15.63 -9.08 6.04
CA TRP A 70 15.28 -7.72 6.41
C TRP A 70 16.25 -6.72 5.78
N ILE A 71 15.67 -5.70 5.15
CA ILE A 71 16.38 -4.52 4.64
C ILE A 71 15.73 -3.26 5.20
N GLU A 72 16.48 -2.16 5.20
CA GLU A 72 15.99 -0.87 5.65
C GLU A 72 15.35 -0.09 4.48
N ALA A 73 14.09 0.31 4.66
CA ALA A 73 13.44 1.20 3.71
C ALA A 73 13.70 2.67 4.09
N GLN A 74 14.03 3.50 3.12
CA GLN A 74 14.08 4.95 3.32
C GLN A 74 12.70 5.55 3.07
N VAL A 75 12.24 6.38 4.00
CA VAL A 75 10.91 7.00 3.94
C VAL A 75 11.06 8.52 4.02
N VAL A 76 10.61 9.21 2.97
CA VAL A 76 10.60 10.67 2.90
C VAL A 76 9.19 11.15 2.51
N GLY A 77 8.48 11.72 3.44
CA GLY A 77 7.07 12.06 3.24
C GLY A 77 6.23 10.83 2.95
N ASP A 78 5.55 10.78 1.80
CA ASP A 78 4.79 9.62 1.32
C ASP A 78 5.63 8.67 0.44
N THR A 79 6.86 9.00 0.14
CA THR A 79 7.73 8.18 -0.70
C THR A 79 8.50 7.18 0.13
N VAL A 80 8.45 5.92 -0.29
CA VAL A 80 9.22 4.79 0.26
C VAL A 80 10.14 4.28 -0.81
N SER A 81 11.42 4.10 -0.48
CA SER A 81 12.43 3.59 -1.41
C SER A 81 13.29 2.51 -0.78
N ILE A 82 13.63 1.50 -1.57
CA ILE A 82 14.56 0.41 -1.21
C ILE A 82 15.56 0.21 -2.35
N PRO A 83 16.84 -0.04 -2.05
CA PRO A 83 17.85 -0.23 -3.09
C PRO A 83 17.60 -1.48 -3.93
N VAL A 84 17.64 -1.35 -5.26
CA VAL A 84 17.58 -2.50 -6.18
C VAL A 84 18.71 -3.48 -5.89
N SER A 85 19.91 -2.98 -5.58
CA SER A 85 21.09 -3.80 -5.28
C SER A 85 20.89 -4.75 -4.08
N GLU A 86 20.11 -4.38 -3.07
CA GLU A 86 19.81 -5.27 -1.94
C GLU A 86 18.87 -6.39 -2.37
N ILE A 87 17.86 -6.07 -3.20
CA ILE A 87 16.95 -7.09 -3.75
C ILE A 87 17.72 -8.04 -4.68
N GLU A 88 18.64 -7.54 -5.49
CA GLU A 88 19.48 -8.36 -6.39
C GLU A 88 20.48 -9.23 -5.62
N SER A 89 20.99 -8.73 -4.49
CA SER A 89 21.89 -9.50 -3.64
C SER A 89 21.20 -10.67 -2.95
N ASP A 90 20.04 -10.43 -2.39
CA ASP A 90 19.34 -11.36 -1.50
C ASP A 90 18.21 -12.13 -2.19
N TRP A 91 17.75 -11.69 -3.37
CA TRP A 91 16.68 -12.26 -4.18
C TRP A 91 15.29 -12.27 -3.54
N ASN A 92 15.21 -12.24 -2.23
CA ASN A 92 13.98 -12.19 -1.44
C ASN A 92 14.23 -11.33 -0.20
N THR A 93 13.60 -10.17 -0.15
CA THR A 93 13.79 -9.17 0.90
C THR A 93 12.45 -8.80 1.54
N ARG A 94 12.50 -8.26 2.73
CA ARG A 94 11.35 -7.71 3.46
C ARG A 94 11.74 -6.45 4.20
N PHE A 95 10.80 -5.53 4.34
CA PHE A 95 11.02 -4.25 4.99
C PHE A 95 9.77 -3.80 5.73
N LYS A 96 9.94 -2.87 6.67
CA LYS A 96 8.83 -2.26 7.42
C LYS A 96 8.67 -0.80 7.05
N VAL A 97 7.42 -0.35 7.12
CA VAL A 97 7.06 1.06 6.95
C VAL A 97 6.08 1.44 8.03
N GLN A 98 6.33 2.56 8.69
CA GLN A 98 5.41 3.08 9.69
C GLN A 98 4.16 3.64 9.02
N ALA A 99 2.99 3.14 9.42
CA ALA A 99 1.67 3.63 9.05
C ALA A 99 0.94 4.20 10.27
N ALA A 100 -0.24 4.79 10.06
CA ALA A 100 -1.02 5.42 11.13
C ALA A 100 -1.43 4.42 12.24
N ASP A 101 -1.72 3.18 11.85
CA ASP A 101 -2.19 2.12 12.77
C ASP A 101 -1.05 1.19 13.24
N GLY A 102 0.21 1.57 13.05
CA GLY A 102 1.39 0.79 13.39
C GLY A 102 2.23 0.39 12.18
N ASP A 103 3.29 -0.38 12.43
CA ASP A 103 4.18 -0.83 11.37
C ASP A 103 3.50 -1.86 10.47
N ILE A 104 3.62 -1.66 9.17
CA ILE A 104 3.24 -2.63 8.14
C ILE A 104 4.50 -3.24 7.53
N SER A 105 4.41 -4.51 7.13
CA SER A 105 5.49 -5.22 6.46
C SER A 105 5.17 -5.42 4.99
N ALA A 106 6.18 -5.26 4.15
CA ALA A 106 6.16 -5.58 2.73
C ALA A 106 7.37 -6.42 2.36
N MET A 107 7.26 -7.17 1.27
CA MET A 107 8.33 -7.97 0.70
C MET A 107 8.62 -7.52 -0.74
N ALA A 108 9.88 -7.63 -1.13
CA ALA A 108 10.31 -7.43 -2.50
C ALA A 108 11.23 -8.59 -2.91
N TYR A 109 10.96 -9.18 -4.07
CA TYR A 109 11.71 -10.34 -4.56
C TYR A 109 11.84 -10.34 -6.08
N ILE A 110 12.80 -11.10 -6.61
CA ILE A 110 13.02 -11.25 -8.03
C ILE A 110 12.47 -12.59 -8.51
N LEU A 111 11.63 -12.54 -9.54
CA LEU A 111 11.15 -13.71 -10.24
C LEU A 111 11.30 -13.51 -11.75
N ASN A 112 12.09 -14.36 -12.41
CA ASN A 112 12.37 -14.28 -13.85
C ASN A 112 12.88 -12.90 -14.31
N GLY A 113 13.75 -12.27 -13.52
CA GLY A 113 14.33 -10.96 -13.82
C GLY A 113 13.40 -9.76 -13.59
N VAL A 114 12.23 -9.99 -12.97
CA VAL A 114 11.28 -8.93 -12.62
C VAL A 114 11.20 -8.82 -11.10
N ILE A 115 11.22 -7.60 -10.59
CA ILE A 115 10.96 -7.33 -9.17
C ILE A 115 9.45 -7.38 -8.92
N TYR A 116 9.05 -8.01 -7.83
CA TYR A 116 7.68 -7.98 -7.31
C TYR A 116 7.70 -7.38 -5.92
N VAL A 117 6.78 -6.45 -5.67
CA VAL A 117 6.56 -5.89 -4.32
C VAL A 117 5.15 -6.27 -3.86
N ARG A 118 5.04 -6.85 -2.67
CA ARG A 118 3.76 -7.31 -2.11
C ARG A 118 3.68 -7.07 -0.60
N ALA A 119 2.45 -7.07 -0.07
CA ALA A 119 2.25 -7.08 1.37
C ALA A 119 2.81 -8.36 1.99
N ASP A 120 3.60 -8.21 3.07
CA ASP A 120 4.24 -9.30 3.81
C ASP A 120 3.44 -9.62 5.08
N ILE A 121 2.27 -10.22 4.90
CA ILE A 121 1.38 -10.67 5.98
C ILE A 121 0.55 -11.87 5.56
N CYS A 122 0.41 -12.84 6.44
CA CYS A 122 -0.54 -13.94 6.33
C CYS A 122 -1.57 -13.81 7.46
N PRO A 123 -2.75 -13.17 7.22
CA PRO A 123 -3.63 -12.69 8.29
C PRO A 123 -4.11 -13.77 9.26
N PRO A 124 -4.55 -14.97 8.83
CA PRO A 124 -5.04 -15.98 9.77
C PRO A 124 -3.97 -16.50 10.72
N CYS A 125 -2.72 -16.71 10.27
CA CYS A 125 -1.63 -17.17 11.12
C CYS A 125 -0.76 -16.02 11.67
N ARG A 126 -1.01 -14.77 11.27
CA ARG A 126 -0.29 -13.54 11.65
C ARG A 126 1.21 -13.57 11.33
N SER A 127 1.63 -14.46 10.44
CA SER A 127 3.03 -14.53 10.00
C SER A 127 3.38 -13.33 9.14
N GLN A 128 4.59 -12.85 9.31
CA GLN A 128 5.32 -11.99 8.40
C GLN A 128 6.57 -12.76 7.98
N GLY A 129 6.73 -13.00 6.70
CA GLY A 129 7.82 -13.75 6.12
C GLY A 129 7.33 -14.90 5.24
N PHE A 130 7.96 -14.96 4.08
CA PHE A 130 7.67 -15.96 3.06
C PHE A 130 8.99 -16.38 2.41
N THR A 131 9.25 -17.67 2.41
CA THR A 131 10.36 -18.26 1.67
C THR A 131 10.01 -18.39 0.19
N LEU A 132 10.87 -17.86 -0.70
CA LEU A 132 10.69 -17.98 -2.16
C LEU A 132 11.32 -19.28 -2.67
N THR A 133 10.51 -20.20 -3.18
CA THR A 133 10.98 -21.46 -3.79
C THR A 133 10.47 -21.56 -5.23
N GLY A 134 11.37 -21.41 -6.19
CA GLY A 134 10.99 -21.37 -7.59
C GLY A 134 10.06 -20.20 -7.89
N ASN A 135 8.77 -20.48 -8.14
CA ASN A 135 7.70 -19.50 -8.38
C ASN A 135 6.63 -19.48 -7.27
N ILE A 136 6.97 -20.03 -6.10
CA ILE A 136 6.09 -20.16 -4.95
C ILE A 136 6.64 -19.33 -3.78
N LEU A 137 5.75 -18.59 -3.12
CA LEU A 137 5.95 -18.01 -1.80
C LEU A 137 5.35 -18.99 -0.79
N ASP A 138 6.16 -19.52 0.11
CA ASP A 138 5.75 -20.42 1.20
C ASP A 138 5.74 -19.61 2.51
N CYS A 139 4.59 -19.55 3.19
CA CYS A 139 4.50 -18.83 4.45
C CYS A 139 5.32 -19.55 5.54
N ASP A 140 6.26 -18.84 6.15
CA ASP A 140 7.22 -19.40 7.09
C ASP A 140 6.57 -20.04 8.35
N SER A 141 5.32 -19.68 8.67
CA SER A 141 4.62 -20.20 9.85
C SER A 141 3.61 -21.31 9.54
N CYS A 142 2.75 -21.13 8.53
CA CYS A 142 1.65 -22.06 8.27
C CYS A 142 1.83 -22.87 6.99
N HIS A 143 2.92 -22.67 6.25
CA HIS A 143 3.26 -23.32 5.01
C HIS A 143 2.18 -23.24 3.92
N THR A 144 1.32 -22.21 4.01
CA THR A 144 0.41 -21.90 2.90
C THR A 144 1.23 -21.36 1.73
N LYS A 145 0.97 -21.92 0.56
CA LYS A 145 1.69 -21.62 -0.68
C LYS A 145 0.89 -20.65 -1.54
N PHE A 146 1.60 -19.67 -2.08
CA PHE A 146 1.06 -18.66 -2.98
C PHE A 146 1.89 -18.60 -4.26
N LYS A 147 1.26 -18.31 -5.40
CA LYS A 147 1.99 -18.03 -6.63
C LYS A 147 2.78 -16.73 -6.48
N ALA A 148 4.09 -16.77 -6.65
CA ALA A 148 4.91 -15.58 -6.52
C ALA A 148 4.57 -14.51 -7.58
N SER A 149 4.18 -14.90 -8.80
CA SER A 149 3.84 -13.95 -9.87
C SER A 149 2.53 -13.20 -9.63
N THR A 150 1.52 -13.81 -9.03
CA THR A 150 0.17 -13.20 -8.86
C THR A 150 -0.19 -12.92 -7.41
N GLY A 151 0.42 -13.62 -6.44
CA GLY A 151 0.05 -13.57 -5.04
C GLY A 151 -1.15 -14.44 -4.67
N GLU A 152 -1.76 -15.13 -5.63
CA GLU A 152 -2.90 -16.02 -5.41
C GLU A 152 -2.53 -17.24 -4.58
N GLY A 153 -3.45 -17.69 -3.72
CA GLY A 153 -3.29 -18.92 -2.95
C GLY A 153 -3.26 -20.16 -3.83
N VAL A 154 -2.38 -21.11 -3.49
CA VAL A 154 -2.23 -22.41 -4.18
C VAL A 154 -2.71 -23.55 -3.30
N SER A 155 -2.23 -23.62 -2.06
CA SER A 155 -2.57 -24.68 -1.10
C SER A 155 -2.29 -24.23 0.33
N GLY A 156 -3.00 -24.79 1.30
CA GLY A 156 -2.84 -24.51 2.72
C GLY A 156 -4.05 -23.77 3.32
N ALA A 157 -4.00 -23.54 4.63
CA ALA A 157 -5.14 -23.03 5.39
C ALA A 157 -5.49 -21.56 5.08
N CYS A 158 -4.54 -20.79 4.57
CA CYS A 158 -4.66 -19.34 4.36
C CYS A 158 -4.81 -18.95 2.87
N VAL A 159 -5.18 -19.88 2.00
CA VAL A 159 -5.25 -19.69 0.53
C VAL A 159 -6.17 -18.54 0.11
N ASN A 160 -7.19 -18.25 0.89
CA ASN A 160 -8.17 -17.20 0.59
C ASN A 160 -7.66 -15.78 0.88
N TYR A 161 -6.40 -15.62 1.29
CA TYR A 161 -5.80 -14.31 1.57
C TYR A 161 -4.65 -14.04 0.61
N PRO A 162 -4.96 -13.63 -0.64
CA PRO A 162 -3.93 -13.38 -1.66
C PRO A 162 -3.00 -12.25 -1.23
N LYS A 163 -1.75 -12.31 -1.71
CA LYS A 163 -0.74 -11.29 -1.43
C LYS A 163 -0.89 -10.14 -2.43
N ALA A 164 -1.50 -9.04 -1.99
CA ALA A 164 -1.73 -7.89 -2.85
C ALA A 164 -0.41 -7.27 -3.31
N SER A 165 -0.36 -6.87 -4.59
CA SER A 165 0.80 -6.20 -5.19
C SER A 165 0.82 -4.72 -4.85
N VAL A 166 2.03 -4.15 -4.82
CA VAL A 166 2.29 -2.73 -4.70
C VAL A 166 2.84 -2.21 -6.01
N SER A 167 2.30 -1.11 -6.51
CA SER A 167 2.85 -0.41 -7.69
C SER A 167 4.15 0.30 -7.31
N TYR A 168 5.13 0.26 -8.22
CA TYR A 168 6.42 0.91 -8.00
C TYR A 168 7.01 1.40 -9.32
N THR A 169 8.03 2.24 -9.22
CA THR A 169 8.93 2.64 -10.31
C THR A 169 10.36 2.35 -9.91
N ILE A 170 11.27 2.26 -10.89
CA ILE A 170 12.71 2.22 -10.61
C ILE A 170 13.28 3.59 -10.96
N THR A 171 13.88 4.25 -9.98
CA THR A 171 14.47 5.57 -10.12
C THR A 171 15.79 5.59 -9.36
N ASP A 172 16.87 6.01 -10.02
CA ASP A 172 18.21 6.15 -9.43
C ASP A 172 18.67 4.88 -8.67
N GLY A 173 18.42 3.69 -9.25
CA GLY A 173 18.80 2.42 -8.65
C GLY A 173 17.98 2.00 -7.44
N ASN A 174 16.85 2.65 -7.20
CA ASN A 174 15.91 2.31 -6.12
C ASN A 174 14.55 1.89 -6.68
N VAL A 175 13.90 0.94 -6.03
CA VAL A 175 12.47 0.67 -6.14
C VAL A 175 11.76 1.73 -5.32
N VAL A 176 10.97 2.57 -5.96
CA VAL A 176 10.27 3.71 -5.36
C VAL A 176 8.78 3.49 -5.44
N MET A 177 8.09 3.62 -4.32
CA MET A 177 6.66 3.41 -4.19
C MET A 177 6.02 4.42 -3.23
N SER A 178 4.70 4.56 -3.29
CA SER A 178 3.95 5.38 -2.36
C SER A 178 3.68 4.58 -1.06
N ARG A 179 3.78 5.25 0.09
CA ARG A 179 3.34 4.68 1.37
C ARG A 179 1.85 4.36 1.35
N ALA A 180 1.04 5.18 0.70
CA ALA A 180 -0.40 4.96 0.56
C ALA A 180 -0.71 3.66 -0.20
N ASP A 181 0.06 3.34 -1.26
CA ASP A 181 -0.09 2.09 -2.00
C ASP A 181 0.32 0.88 -1.16
N LEU A 182 1.38 1.00 -0.37
CA LEU A 182 1.80 -0.04 0.58
C LEU A 182 0.70 -0.33 1.62
N VAL A 183 0.13 0.72 2.22
CA VAL A 183 -0.99 0.60 3.18
C VAL A 183 -2.18 -0.06 2.50
N THR A 184 -2.53 0.36 1.29
CA THR A 184 -3.65 -0.19 0.52
C THR A 184 -3.44 -1.68 0.23
N ALA A 185 -2.25 -2.08 -0.23
CA ALA A 185 -1.92 -3.48 -0.49
C ALA A 185 -1.97 -4.32 0.79
N TYR A 186 -1.45 -3.79 1.89
CA TYR A 186 -1.51 -4.44 3.19
C TYR A 186 -2.97 -4.66 3.63
N GLN A 187 -3.81 -3.63 3.58
CA GLN A 187 -5.23 -3.70 3.94
C GLN A 187 -6.02 -4.66 3.02
N ASN A 188 -5.70 -4.69 1.73
CA ASN A 188 -6.33 -5.63 0.79
C ASN A 188 -5.94 -7.08 1.11
N THR A 189 -4.70 -7.34 1.53
CA THR A 189 -4.25 -8.67 1.93
C THR A 189 -4.93 -9.17 3.21
N LEU A 190 -5.39 -8.26 4.09
CA LEU A 190 -6.13 -8.64 5.31
C LEU A 190 -7.54 -9.18 5.03
N LYS A 191 -8.06 -9.01 3.82
CA LYS A 191 -9.39 -9.48 3.40
C LYS A 191 -9.26 -10.76 2.60
N PRO A 192 -10.19 -11.72 2.76
CA PRO A 192 -10.26 -12.86 1.86
C PRO A 192 -10.59 -12.40 0.44
N GLY A 193 -9.98 -13.02 -0.57
CA GLY A 193 -10.26 -12.80 -1.99
C GLY A 193 -11.35 -13.71 -2.52
#